data_1a6fe05d6d7f4755cace1eb035135396
#
_entry.id   1a6fe05d6d7f4755cace1eb035135396
#
_cell.length_a   1.000
_cell.length_b   1.000
_cell.length_c   1.000
_cell.angle_alpha   90.00
_cell.angle_beta   90.00
_cell.angle_gamma   90.00
#
_symmetry.space_group_name_H-M   'P 1'
#
loop_
_entity.id
_entity.type
_entity.pdbx_description
1 polymer ?
#
loop_
_entity_poly.entity_id
_entity_poly.type
_entity_poly.pdbx_seq_one_letter_code
_entity_poly.pdbx_strand_id
1 'polypeptide(L)'
;MQEYGLVSIGSHTGFWLKEELKKFSSKKNILIEPVPYNIVELKENIKELDNTIIEQSAISDKDELVSFYHIKRNSIGKLKKHWASGIGSFDKSHLLNHRNKRFLITDEDIEKIKINCITFDNLKKKYEIQSIDKLMLDVEGAEFKILNSINLTKNNIKQIFFEKKHFDGYMKQLKK
;
A
#
# COMPACT_ATOMS: atom_id res chain seq x y z
N MET A 1 -10.81 7.37 20.70
CA MET A 1 -9.61 7.66 19.87
C MET A 1 -8.51 6.69 20.26
N GLN A 2 -7.76 6.15 19.31
CA GLN A 2 -6.85 5.02 19.50
C GLN A 2 -5.45 5.33 18.97
N GLU A 3 -4.43 4.77 19.64
CA GLU A 3 -3.04 4.85 19.20
C GLU A 3 -2.70 3.62 18.36
N TYR A 4 -2.04 3.86 17.24
CA TYR A 4 -1.61 2.80 16.33
C TYR A 4 -0.08 2.72 16.29
N GLY A 5 0.45 1.50 16.25
CA GLY A 5 1.87 1.25 16.09
C GLY A 5 2.29 1.43 14.64
N LEU A 6 1.78 0.58 13.76
CA LEU A 6 2.07 0.60 12.34
C LEU A 6 0.79 0.84 11.52
N VAL A 7 0.84 1.77 10.59
CA VAL A 7 -0.10 1.89 9.47
C VAL A 7 0.69 1.72 8.18
N SER A 8 0.42 0.66 7.41
CA SER A 8 1.10 0.37 6.15
C SER A 8 0.13 0.51 4.99
N ILE A 9 0.47 1.35 4.02
CA ILE A 9 -0.28 1.58 2.79
C ILE A 9 0.46 0.90 1.64
N GLY A 10 -0.18 -0.08 0.97
CA GLY A 10 0.45 -0.99 0.03
C GLY A 10 1.14 -2.14 0.76
N SER A 11 0.37 -2.91 1.53
CA SER A 11 0.92 -3.97 2.39
C SER A 11 1.24 -5.26 1.65
N HIS A 12 0.78 -5.40 0.40
CA HIS A 12 0.98 -6.58 -0.42
C HIS A 12 0.55 -7.84 0.35
N THR A 13 1.39 -8.88 0.37
CA THR A 13 1.14 -10.11 1.13
C THR A 13 1.55 -10.02 2.61
N GLY A 14 2.08 -8.89 3.06
CA GLY A 14 2.51 -8.67 4.44
C GLY A 14 3.73 -9.48 4.88
N PHE A 15 4.29 -10.33 4.02
CA PHE A 15 5.39 -11.22 4.40
C PHE A 15 6.59 -10.45 4.98
N TRP A 16 6.98 -9.36 4.35
CA TRP A 16 8.10 -8.52 4.76
C TRP A 16 7.77 -7.61 5.95
N LEU A 17 6.46 -7.44 6.28
CA LEU A 17 6.01 -6.63 7.41
C LEU A 17 6.03 -7.38 8.75
N LYS A 18 6.17 -8.71 8.77
CA LYS A 18 6.06 -9.53 9.99
C LYS A 18 6.98 -9.05 11.11
N GLU A 19 8.25 -8.84 10.80
CA GLU A 19 9.23 -8.41 11.83
C GLU A 19 8.96 -6.97 12.28
N GLU A 20 8.43 -6.14 11.41
CA GLU A 20 8.07 -4.78 11.79
C GLU A 20 6.83 -4.77 12.70
N LEU A 21 5.81 -5.56 12.37
CA LEU A 21 4.59 -5.71 13.17
C LEU A 21 4.87 -6.23 14.59
N LYS A 22 5.83 -7.13 14.75
CA LYS A 22 6.25 -7.62 16.08
C LYS A 22 6.74 -6.51 16.99
N LYS A 23 7.38 -5.47 16.46
CA LYS A 23 7.84 -4.30 17.24
C LYS A 23 6.67 -3.50 17.82
N PHE A 24 5.50 -3.59 17.18
CA PHE A 24 4.27 -2.91 17.57
C PHE A 24 3.19 -3.86 18.10
N SER A 25 3.58 -5.04 18.60
CA SER A 25 2.64 -6.07 19.09
C SER A 25 1.76 -5.62 20.25
N SER A 26 2.17 -4.62 21.02
CA SER A 26 1.39 -4.02 22.10
C SER A 26 0.37 -2.96 21.64
N LYS A 27 0.37 -2.58 20.37
CA LYS A 27 -0.51 -1.58 19.77
C LYS A 27 -1.32 -2.15 18.62
N LYS A 28 -2.43 -1.50 18.27
CA LYS A 28 -3.15 -1.82 17.05
C LYS A 28 -2.33 -1.44 15.82
N ASN A 29 -2.48 -2.20 14.74
CA ASN A 29 -1.85 -1.96 13.46
C ASN A 29 -2.90 -2.01 12.35
N ILE A 30 -2.66 -1.31 11.24
CA ILE A 30 -3.53 -1.33 10.05
C ILE A 30 -2.66 -1.63 8.83
N LEU A 31 -3.05 -2.65 8.07
CA LEU A 31 -2.46 -3.01 6.79
C LEU A 31 -3.48 -2.77 5.69
N ILE A 32 -3.10 -1.96 4.71
CA ILE A 32 -4.00 -1.52 3.63
C ILE A 32 -3.49 -2.11 2.32
N GLU A 33 -4.35 -2.89 1.66
CA GLU A 33 -4.03 -3.56 0.40
C GLU A 33 -5.29 -3.65 -0.47
N PRO A 34 -5.27 -3.17 -1.73
CA PRO A 34 -6.45 -3.20 -2.58
C PRO A 34 -6.69 -4.53 -3.32
N VAL A 35 -5.64 -5.33 -3.58
CA VAL A 35 -5.73 -6.50 -4.46
C VAL A 35 -6.28 -7.72 -3.72
N PRO A 36 -7.42 -8.30 -4.15
CA PRO A 36 -8.11 -9.35 -3.38
C PRO A 36 -7.25 -10.59 -3.09
N TYR A 37 -6.47 -11.08 -4.04
CA TYR A 37 -5.67 -12.28 -3.80
C TYR A 37 -4.46 -12.02 -2.89
N ASN A 38 -3.91 -10.78 -2.88
CA ASN A 38 -2.91 -10.38 -1.91
C ASN A 38 -3.48 -10.37 -0.49
N ILE A 39 -4.74 -9.93 -0.33
CA ILE A 39 -5.45 -9.97 0.96
C ILE A 39 -5.55 -11.39 1.51
N VAL A 40 -5.82 -12.38 0.65
CA VAL A 40 -5.88 -13.78 1.10
C VAL A 40 -4.54 -14.24 1.67
N GLU A 41 -3.44 -13.95 0.96
CA GLU A 41 -2.09 -14.27 1.42
C GLU A 41 -1.68 -13.45 2.66
N LEU A 42 -2.06 -12.17 2.67
CA LEU A 42 -1.82 -11.27 3.79
C LEU A 42 -2.44 -11.82 5.09
N LYS A 43 -3.71 -12.22 5.05
CA LYS A 43 -4.42 -12.82 6.19
C LYS A 43 -3.67 -14.06 6.72
N GLU A 44 -3.25 -14.94 5.83
CA GLU A 44 -2.51 -16.15 6.23
C GLU A 44 -1.14 -15.80 6.83
N ASN A 45 -0.43 -14.84 6.24
CA ASN A 45 0.89 -14.46 6.70
C ASN A 45 0.91 -13.80 8.08
N ILE A 46 -0.16 -13.12 8.48
CA ILE A 46 -0.24 -12.39 9.76
C ILE A 46 -1.23 -13.00 10.77
N LYS A 47 -1.73 -14.20 10.52
CA LYS A 47 -2.79 -14.84 11.34
C LYS A 47 -2.47 -14.95 12.84
N GLU A 48 -1.19 -14.89 13.21
CA GLU A 48 -0.74 -14.93 14.61
C GLU A 48 -0.59 -13.53 15.23
N LEU A 49 -0.98 -12.47 14.51
CA LEU A 49 -0.82 -11.08 14.94
C LEU A 49 -2.19 -10.44 15.20
N ASP A 50 -2.80 -10.78 16.33
CA ASP A 50 -4.19 -10.46 16.68
C ASP A 50 -4.54 -8.95 16.67
N ASN A 51 -3.55 -8.09 16.88
CA ASN A 51 -3.74 -6.63 16.94
C ASN A 51 -3.66 -5.94 15.56
N THR A 52 -3.78 -6.70 14.46
CA THR A 52 -3.62 -6.17 13.11
C THR A 52 -4.92 -6.22 12.32
N ILE A 53 -5.36 -5.06 11.87
CA ILE A 53 -6.54 -4.86 11.02
C ILE A 53 -6.11 -4.86 9.57
N ILE A 54 -6.85 -5.54 8.70
CA ILE A 54 -6.67 -5.47 7.25
C ILE A 54 -7.79 -4.61 6.65
N GLU A 55 -7.41 -3.54 5.96
CA GLU A 55 -8.30 -2.67 5.19
C GLU A 55 -8.14 -2.95 3.69
N GLN A 56 -9.22 -3.43 3.07
CA GLN A 56 -9.24 -3.69 1.63
C GLN A 56 -9.65 -2.44 0.84
N SER A 57 -8.72 -1.54 0.67
CA SER A 57 -8.88 -0.31 -0.10
C SER A 57 -7.53 0.20 -0.61
N ALA A 58 -7.53 1.24 -1.43
CA ALA A 58 -6.36 2.06 -1.67
C ALA A 58 -6.51 3.40 -0.95
N ILE A 59 -5.40 4.03 -0.60
CA ILE A 59 -5.40 5.41 -0.11
C ILE A 59 -5.16 6.35 -1.28
N SER A 60 -5.97 7.40 -1.37
CA SER A 60 -5.89 8.44 -2.40
C SER A 60 -6.26 9.81 -1.81
N ASP A 61 -6.26 10.82 -2.66
CA ASP A 61 -6.72 12.18 -2.31
C ASP A 61 -8.25 12.33 -2.33
N LYS A 62 -8.98 11.29 -2.78
CA LYS A 62 -10.45 11.28 -2.86
C LYS A 62 -11.03 9.92 -2.47
N ASP A 63 -12.27 9.97 -1.95
CA ASP A 63 -13.06 8.76 -1.70
C ASP A 63 -13.87 8.45 -2.96
N GLU A 64 -13.49 7.42 -3.69
CA GLU A 64 -14.13 7.05 -4.95
C GLU A 64 -13.90 5.58 -5.33
N LEU A 65 -14.77 5.05 -6.19
CA LEU A 65 -14.59 3.73 -6.80
C LEU A 65 -13.83 3.89 -8.12
N VAL A 66 -12.59 3.44 -8.16
CA VAL A 66 -11.70 3.66 -9.31
C VAL A 66 -11.30 2.36 -10.01
N SER A 67 -10.81 2.51 -11.23
CA SER A 67 -10.12 1.43 -11.94
C SER A 67 -8.70 1.28 -11.41
N PHE A 68 -8.31 0.05 -11.12
CA PHE A 68 -6.98 -0.31 -10.67
C PHE A 68 -6.47 -1.48 -11.50
N TYR A 69 -5.19 -1.47 -11.83
CA TYR A 69 -4.53 -2.48 -12.64
C TYR A 69 -3.53 -3.25 -11.79
N HIS A 70 -3.52 -4.56 -11.90
CA HIS A 70 -2.57 -5.43 -11.22
C HIS A 70 -2.24 -6.64 -12.10
N ILE A 71 -1.20 -7.39 -11.72
CA ILE A 71 -0.85 -8.64 -12.40
C ILE A 71 -1.88 -9.71 -12.05
N LYS A 72 -2.39 -10.44 -13.04
CA LYS A 72 -3.28 -11.60 -12.82
C LYS A 72 -2.59 -12.64 -11.95
N ARG A 73 -3.35 -13.23 -11.03
CA ARG A 73 -2.83 -14.26 -10.11
C ARG A 73 -2.16 -15.43 -10.86
N ASN A 74 -2.76 -15.91 -11.95
CA ASN A 74 -2.22 -17.01 -12.76
C ASN A 74 -0.98 -16.63 -13.58
N SER A 75 -0.72 -15.36 -13.81
CA SER A 75 0.49 -14.88 -14.50
C SER A 75 1.72 -14.80 -13.61
N ILE A 76 1.57 -14.76 -12.28
CA ILE A 76 2.70 -14.64 -11.33
C ILE A 76 3.72 -15.75 -11.54
N GLY A 77 3.26 -17.01 -11.63
CA GLY A 77 4.14 -18.17 -11.88
C GLY A 77 4.86 -18.10 -13.23
N LYS A 78 4.17 -17.67 -14.29
CA LYS A 78 4.73 -17.45 -15.64
C LYS A 78 5.84 -16.39 -15.63
N LEU A 79 5.61 -15.30 -14.91
CA LEU A 79 6.56 -14.18 -14.82
C LEU A 79 7.79 -14.50 -13.97
N LYS A 80 7.76 -15.57 -13.17
CA LYS A 80 8.87 -16.06 -12.33
C LYS A 80 9.44 -14.98 -11.39
N LYS A 81 8.62 -14.05 -10.94
CA LYS A 81 8.98 -12.96 -10.03
C LYS A 81 7.95 -12.87 -8.92
N HIS A 82 8.33 -13.26 -7.72
CA HIS A 82 7.47 -13.23 -6.53
C HIS A 82 6.92 -11.81 -6.21
N TRP A 83 7.68 -10.77 -6.52
CA TRP A 83 7.28 -9.38 -6.33
C TRP A 83 6.27 -8.89 -7.39
N ALA A 84 6.04 -9.65 -8.49
CA ALA A 84 5.10 -9.23 -9.53
C ALA A 84 3.68 -9.03 -9.02
N SER A 85 3.26 -9.73 -7.97
CA SER A 85 1.96 -9.52 -7.31
C SER A 85 1.86 -8.20 -6.56
N GLY A 86 2.97 -7.55 -6.25
CA GLY A 86 3.02 -6.24 -5.60
C GLY A 86 2.86 -5.06 -6.57
N ILE A 87 3.07 -5.28 -7.87
CA ILE A 87 2.93 -4.21 -8.86
C ILE A 87 1.44 -3.95 -9.09
N GLY A 88 0.92 -2.91 -8.48
CA GLY A 88 -0.43 -2.44 -8.70
C GLY A 88 -0.47 -0.93 -8.88
N SER A 89 -1.29 -0.42 -9.82
CA SER A 89 -1.33 1.02 -10.10
C SER A 89 -2.69 1.46 -10.66
N PHE A 90 -2.98 2.75 -10.51
CA PHE A 90 -4.09 3.40 -11.20
C PHE A 90 -3.81 3.58 -12.70
N ASP A 91 -2.56 3.50 -13.11
CA ASP A 91 -2.13 3.60 -14.51
C ASP A 91 -1.56 2.26 -15.00
N LYS A 92 -2.21 1.68 -16.03
CA LYS A 92 -1.76 0.44 -16.68
C LYS A 92 -0.35 0.54 -17.25
N SER A 93 0.02 1.73 -17.75
CA SER A 93 1.35 1.96 -18.33
C SER A 93 2.47 1.79 -17.30
N HIS A 94 2.19 2.07 -16.01
CA HIS A 94 3.14 1.85 -14.93
C HIS A 94 3.55 0.36 -14.86
N LEU A 95 2.58 -0.57 -14.94
CA LEU A 95 2.86 -2.00 -14.93
C LEU A 95 3.70 -2.40 -16.15
N LEU A 96 3.32 -1.93 -17.35
CA LEU A 96 4.04 -2.23 -18.60
C LEU A 96 5.47 -1.67 -18.61
N ASN A 97 5.73 -0.57 -17.90
CA ASN A 97 7.06 0.03 -17.79
C ASN A 97 8.04 -0.80 -16.95
N HIS A 98 7.56 -1.74 -16.13
CA HIS A 98 8.41 -2.73 -15.44
C HIS A 98 8.98 -3.80 -16.39
N ARG A 99 8.54 -3.83 -17.64
CA ARG A 99 9.01 -4.77 -18.65
C ARG A 99 10.49 -4.58 -18.97
N ASN A 100 11.22 -5.69 -18.96
CA ASN A 100 12.63 -5.74 -19.37
C ASN A 100 12.94 -7.10 -19.98
N LYS A 101 14.20 -7.34 -20.43
CA LYS A 101 14.62 -8.60 -21.07
C LYS A 101 14.36 -9.87 -20.25
N ARG A 102 14.24 -9.75 -18.92
CA ARG A 102 14.03 -10.89 -17.99
C ARG A 102 12.63 -10.94 -17.40
N PHE A 103 11.86 -9.86 -17.55
CA PHE A 103 10.51 -9.72 -17.03
C PHE A 103 9.59 -9.27 -18.17
N LEU A 104 8.98 -10.25 -18.83
CA LEU A 104 8.17 -10.06 -20.03
C LEU A 104 6.69 -9.97 -19.66
N ILE A 105 6.29 -8.86 -19.08
CA ILE A 105 4.89 -8.55 -18.84
C ILE A 105 4.22 -8.05 -20.12
N THR A 106 3.01 -8.55 -20.39
CA THR A 106 2.17 -8.16 -21.51
C THR A 106 0.80 -7.68 -21.04
N ASP A 107 0.00 -7.12 -21.93
CA ASP A 107 -1.38 -6.74 -21.63
C ASP A 107 -2.24 -7.90 -21.13
N GLU A 108 -1.97 -9.11 -21.59
CA GLU A 108 -2.68 -10.34 -21.18
C GLU A 108 -2.41 -10.72 -19.72
N ASP A 109 -1.28 -10.28 -19.15
CA ASP A 109 -0.89 -10.54 -17.77
C ASP A 109 -1.54 -9.58 -16.78
N ILE A 110 -2.17 -8.50 -17.29
CA ILE A 110 -2.75 -7.44 -16.49
C ILE A 110 -4.26 -7.60 -16.36
N GLU A 111 -4.77 -7.45 -15.17
CA GLU A 111 -6.18 -7.39 -14.86
C GLU A 111 -6.58 -6.00 -14.40
N LYS A 112 -7.79 -5.58 -14.82
CA LYS A 112 -8.42 -4.34 -14.37
C LYS A 112 -9.56 -4.68 -13.41
N ILE A 113 -9.50 -4.15 -12.21
CA ILE A 113 -10.55 -4.28 -11.21
C ILE A 113 -11.08 -2.92 -10.79
N LYS A 114 -12.22 -2.92 -10.08
CA LYS A 114 -12.71 -1.74 -9.37
C LYS A 114 -12.35 -1.89 -7.91
N ILE A 115 -11.73 -0.86 -7.34
CA ILE A 115 -11.37 -0.80 -5.92
C ILE A 115 -11.92 0.46 -5.27
N ASN A 116 -12.21 0.37 -3.98
CA ASN A 116 -12.52 1.55 -3.19
C ASN A 116 -11.22 2.31 -2.88
N CYS A 117 -11.21 3.59 -3.18
CA CYS A 117 -10.23 4.53 -2.64
C CYS A 117 -10.84 5.26 -1.46
N ILE A 118 -10.08 5.45 -0.42
CA ILE A 118 -10.44 6.28 0.72
C ILE A 118 -9.34 7.31 0.99
N THR A 119 -9.72 8.47 1.50
CA THR A 119 -8.75 9.46 1.94
C THR A 119 -8.13 9.05 3.27
N PHE A 120 -6.92 9.54 3.54
CA PHE A 120 -6.27 9.28 4.82
C PHE A 120 -7.11 9.81 6.00
N ASP A 121 -7.79 10.95 5.82
CA ASP A 121 -8.68 11.52 6.83
C ASP A 121 -9.89 10.61 7.12
N ASN A 122 -10.46 9.97 6.09
CA ASN A 122 -11.55 9.02 6.28
C ASN A 122 -11.08 7.68 6.85
N LEU A 123 -9.87 7.22 6.52
CA LEU A 123 -9.22 6.12 7.23
C LEU A 123 -9.11 6.42 8.72
N LYS A 124 -8.63 7.63 9.06
CA LYS A 124 -8.51 8.07 10.46
C LYS A 124 -9.84 8.09 11.19
N LYS A 125 -10.88 8.63 10.56
CA LYS A 125 -12.24 8.63 11.13
C LYS A 125 -12.76 7.21 11.34
N LYS A 126 -12.64 6.34 10.32
CA LYS A 126 -13.12 4.96 10.34
C LYS A 126 -12.54 4.15 11.50
N TYR A 127 -11.26 4.32 11.78
CA TYR A 127 -10.53 3.58 12.81
C TYR A 127 -10.24 4.40 14.06
N GLU A 128 -10.79 5.61 14.18
CA GLU A 128 -10.62 6.52 15.33
C GLU A 128 -9.13 6.79 15.65
N ILE A 129 -8.28 6.91 14.62
CA ILE A 129 -6.82 7.05 14.78
C ILE A 129 -6.49 8.41 15.40
N GLN A 130 -5.85 8.40 16.56
CA GLN A 130 -5.36 9.58 17.25
C GLN A 130 -3.88 9.85 16.95
N SER A 131 -3.07 8.79 16.95
CA SER A 131 -1.64 8.86 16.69
C SER A 131 -1.14 7.61 15.97
N ILE A 132 -0.04 7.74 15.24
CA ILE A 132 0.63 6.64 14.51
C ILE A 132 2.11 6.71 14.85
N ASP A 133 2.68 5.61 15.36
CA ASP A 133 4.12 5.55 15.61
C ASP A 133 4.90 5.47 14.29
N LYS A 134 4.41 4.66 13.34
CA LYS A 134 5.06 4.49 12.04
C LYS A 134 4.03 4.39 10.90
N LEU A 135 4.13 5.30 9.95
CA LEU A 135 3.41 5.26 8.67
C LEU A 135 4.36 4.76 7.58
N MET A 136 3.98 3.70 6.88
CA MET A 136 4.73 3.15 5.76
C MET A 136 3.91 3.28 4.47
N LEU A 137 4.55 3.70 3.38
CA LEU A 137 3.96 3.80 2.04
C LEU A 137 4.84 3.07 1.03
N ASP A 138 4.23 2.10 0.34
CA ASP A 138 4.83 1.36 -0.77
C ASP A 138 3.69 1.12 -1.80
N VAL A 139 3.44 2.13 -2.63
CA VAL A 139 2.24 2.22 -3.47
C VAL A 139 2.54 2.46 -4.95
N GLU A 140 3.76 2.09 -5.35
CA GLU A 140 4.17 2.04 -6.74
C GLU A 140 3.89 3.35 -7.52
N GLY A 141 4.32 4.48 -6.91
CA GLY A 141 4.30 5.81 -7.54
C GLY A 141 3.20 6.77 -7.09
N ALA A 142 2.31 6.37 -6.17
CA ALA A 142 1.30 7.26 -5.60
C ALA A 142 1.74 7.94 -4.28
N GLU A 143 2.95 7.65 -3.78
CA GLU A 143 3.45 8.12 -2.47
C GLU A 143 3.37 9.62 -2.33
N PHE A 144 3.83 10.36 -3.33
CA PHE A 144 3.83 11.83 -3.30
C PHE A 144 2.41 12.41 -3.21
N LYS A 145 1.49 11.86 -4.02
CA LYS A 145 0.09 12.29 -4.02
C LYS A 145 -0.56 12.05 -2.65
N ILE A 146 -0.31 10.89 -2.05
CA ILE A 146 -0.83 10.53 -0.73
C ILE A 146 -0.22 11.45 0.32
N LEU A 147 1.10 11.61 0.36
CA LEU A 147 1.77 12.44 1.37
C LEU A 147 1.32 13.91 1.30
N ASN A 148 1.09 14.46 0.10
CA ASN A 148 0.56 15.81 -0.06
C ASN A 148 -0.88 15.97 0.43
N SER A 149 -1.67 14.89 0.44
CA SER A 149 -3.03 14.90 0.96
C SER A 149 -3.09 14.80 2.48
N ILE A 150 -1.99 14.41 3.14
CA ILE A 150 -1.91 14.23 4.59
C ILE A 150 -1.44 15.52 5.26
N ASN A 151 -2.25 16.08 6.14
CA ASN A 151 -1.77 17.16 7.01
C ASN A 151 -0.89 16.59 8.12
N LEU A 152 0.41 16.52 7.87
CA LEU A 152 1.39 15.88 8.77
C LEU A 152 1.43 16.52 10.17
N THR A 153 1.23 17.84 10.27
CA THR A 153 1.25 18.55 11.56
C THR A 153 0.05 18.24 12.45
N LYS A 154 -1.11 17.91 11.84
CA LYS A 154 -2.34 17.57 12.57
C LYS A 154 -2.48 16.07 12.87
N ASN A 155 -1.70 15.22 12.20
CA ASN A 155 -1.95 13.78 12.22
C ASN A 155 -1.13 13.01 13.25
N ASN A 156 -0.28 13.68 14.06
CA ASN A 156 0.50 13.05 15.13
C ASN A 156 1.18 11.74 14.69
N ILE A 157 1.95 11.82 13.57
CA ILE A 157 2.70 10.70 13.01
C ILE A 157 4.16 10.87 13.42
N LYS A 158 4.72 9.87 14.14
CA LYS A 158 6.11 9.98 14.66
C LYS A 158 7.17 9.70 13.61
N GLN A 159 6.90 8.72 12.72
CA GLN A 159 7.83 8.30 11.68
C GLN A 159 7.10 8.03 10.37
N ILE A 160 7.70 8.41 9.24
CA ILE A 160 7.18 8.12 7.91
C ILE A 160 8.27 7.42 7.10
N PHE A 161 7.93 6.27 6.53
CA PHE A 161 8.76 5.53 5.59
C PHE A 161 8.05 5.42 4.25
N PHE A 162 8.75 5.66 3.17
CA PHE A 162 8.22 5.51 1.82
C PHE A 162 9.32 5.09 0.83
N GLU A 163 8.92 4.43 -0.27
CA GLU A 163 9.86 4.09 -1.32
C GLU A 163 10.27 5.34 -2.10
N LYS A 164 11.58 5.63 -2.15
CA LYS A 164 12.13 6.81 -2.82
C LYS A 164 12.16 6.68 -4.35
N LYS A 165 12.13 5.47 -4.89
CA LYS A 165 12.35 5.16 -6.30
C LYS A 165 11.48 5.98 -7.27
N HIS A 166 10.26 6.32 -6.86
CA HIS A 166 9.29 7.05 -7.66
C HIS A 166 9.27 8.57 -7.38
N PHE A 167 10.19 9.08 -6.55
CA PHE A 167 10.25 10.48 -6.10
C PHE A 167 11.16 11.39 -6.92
N ASP A 168 11.91 10.91 -7.90
CA ASP A 168 12.96 11.68 -8.56
C ASP A 168 12.48 13.00 -9.18
N GLY A 169 11.21 13.07 -9.63
CA GLY A 169 10.60 14.32 -10.14
C GLY A 169 10.12 15.28 -9.05
N TYR A 170 9.94 14.83 -7.80
CA TYR A 170 9.29 15.59 -6.72
C TYR A 170 10.22 16.00 -5.57
N MET A 171 11.47 15.52 -5.56
CA MET A 171 12.44 15.81 -4.50
C MET A 171 12.69 17.30 -4.26
N LYS A 172 12.54 18.14 -5.31
CA LYS A 172 12.65 19.60 -5.16
C LYS A 172 11.47 20.22 -4.40
N GLN A 173 10.29 19.59 -4.43
CA GLN A 173 9.07 20.08 -3.78
C GLN A 173 9.01 19.69 -2.31
N LEU A 174 9.64 18.57 -1.91
CA LEU A 174 9.72 18.12 -0.52
C LEU A 174 10.71 18.93 0.34
N LYS A 175 11.56 19.77 -0.28
CA LYS A 175 12.56 20.62 0.42
C LYS A 175 12.03 22.01 0.79
N LYS A 176 10.76 22.29 0.56
CA LYS A 176 10.05 23.51 0.98
C LYS A 176 9.19 23.22 2.20
#